data_ccf9fd58d78e7c08969dfc2d6e803274
#
_entry.id   ccf9fd58d78e7c08969dfc2d6e803274
#
_cell.length_a   1.000
_cell.length_b   1.000
_cell.length_c   1.000
_cell.angle_alpha   90.00
_cell.angle_beta   90.00
_cell.angle_gamma   90.00
#
_symmetry.space_group_name_H-M   'P 1'
#
loop_
_entity.id
_entity.type
_entity.pdbx_description
1 polymer ?
#
loop_
_entity_poly.entity_id
_entity_poly.type
_entity_poly.pdbx_seq_one_letter_code
_entity_poly.pdbx_strand_id
1 'polypeptide(L)'
;QEFLIANPKYKSEDAMLAVGSLVNITIINPIITLTYSVYEINENITPYTTENPVVDNTKEPSYKELTRVGVNGITLIHSTYEVINGERSTGVEIKDRKVIREMVQEQYTIGRRAGGYYYPTSGWGYPTEYPFVITSPFQWRWGKHHDGIDISGTGYRSRIFAVAPGTVVEVGYRSTDGNYVIIEHENNIYTQYAHMYQALVVEGQTVKKGDQIGEMGNTGFVVPAPSKYNPIAGTHLHFGVSIGWPFHGAYSFQNPTRYIRF
;
A
#
# COMPACT_ATOMS: atom_id res chain seq x y z
N GLN A 1 49.83 -20.29 23.79
CA GLN A 1 50.81 -20.02 22.69
C GLN A 1 50.51 -18.72 21.98
N GLU A 2 49.24 -18.41 21.62
CA GLU A 2 48.88 -17.18 20.94
C GLU A 2 49.25 -15.92 21.70
N PHE A 3 49.07 -15.93 23.02
CA PHE A 3 49.49 -14.82 23.90
C PHE A 3 51.00 -14.54 23.81
N LEU A 4 51.82 -15.58 23.80
CA LEU A 4 53.27 -15.46 23.71
C LEU A 4 53.76 -14.92 22.36
N ILE A 5 53.09 -15.31 21.30
CA ILE A 5 53.35 -14.79 19.94
C ILE A 5 53.05 -13.28 19.88
N ALA A 6 51.91 -12.86 20.42
CA ALA A 6 51.52 -11.44 20.47
C ALA A 6 52.34 -10.61 21.48
N ASN A 7 53.00 -11.25 22.45
CA ASN A 7 53.75 -10.61 23.54
C ASN A 7 55.11 -11.28 23.76
N PRO A 8 56.06 -11.19 22.84
CA PRO A 8 57.31 -11.94 22.85
C PRO A 8 58.26 -11.61 24.02
N LYS A 9 57.93 -10.62 24.82
CA LYS A 9 58.62 -10.28 26.07
C LYS A 9 58.40 -11.30 27.19
N TYR A 10 57.30 -12.08 27.07
CA TYR A 10 57.00 -13.17 28.01
C TYR A 10 57.51 -14.49 27.43
N LYS A 11 58.27 -15.25 28.25
CA LYS A 11 58.97 -16.47 27.75
C LYS A 11 58.24 -17.77 28.06
N SER A 12 57.18 -17.69 28.85
CA SER A 12 56.36 -18.84 29.19
C SER A 12 54.93 -18.44 29.50
N GLU A 13 54.02 -19.38 29.40
CA GLU A 13 52.57 -19.20 29.73
C GLU A 13 52.35 -18.95 31.23
N ASP A 14 53.29 -19.35 32.07
CA ASP A 14 53.27 -19.15 33.53
C ASP A 14 53.87 -17.81 33.98
N ALA A 15 54.26 -16.94 33.04
CA ALA A 15 54.83 -15.65 33.38
C ALA A 15 53.82 -14.76 34.09
N MET A 16 54.12 -14.34 35.33
CA MET A 16 53.26 -13.43 36.09
C MET A 16 53.27 -12.04 35.46
N LEU A 17 52.06 -11.53 35.23
CA LEU A 17 51.86 -10.17 34.73
C LEU A 17 51.91 -9.18 35.92
N ALA A 18 52.80 -8.22 35.88
CA ALA A 18 52.79 -7.14 36.87
C ALA A 18 51.57 -6.23 36.66
N VAL A 19 50.99 -5.72 37.74
CA VAL A 19 49.87 -4.74 37.69
C VAL A 19 50.32 -3.52 36.86
N GLY A 20 49.53 -3.16 35.85
CA GLY A 20 49.83 -2.04 34.92
C GLY A 20 50.66 -2.46 33.71
N SER A 21 51.02 -3.74 33.53
CA SER A 21 51.65 -4.20 32.30
C SER A 21 50.77 -4.03 31.08
N LEU A 22 51.28 -3.39 30.06
CA LEU A 22 50.63 -3.37 28.73
C LEU A 22 50.88 -4.72 28.03
N VAL A 23 49.82 -5.38 27.66
CA VAL A 23 49.84 -6.62 26.87
C VAL A 23 49.05 -6.44 25.59
N ASN A 24 49.53 -7.02 24.51
CA ASN A 24 48.80 -7.05 23.26
C ASN A 24 47.73 -8.13 23.33
N ILE A 25 46.47 -7.74 23.17
CA ILE A 25 45.33 -8.63 23.04
C ILE A 25 44.93 -8.71 21.56
N THR A 26 45.93 -8.71 20.68
CA THR A 26 45.64 -8.85 19.25
C THR A 26 45.28 -10.30 18.97
N ILE A 27 44.11 -10.50 18.43
CA ILE A 27 43.74 -11.80 17.86
C ILE A 27 44.67 -12.00 16.65
N ILE A 28 45.55 -13.00 16.74
CA ILE A 28 46.42 -13.34 15.64
C ILE A 28 45.57 -13.89 14.53
N ASN A 29 45.58 -13.29 13.35
CA ASN A 29 44.96 -13.87 12.18
C ASN A 29 45.42 -15.33 12.03
N PRO A 30 44.55 -16.28 11.82
CA PRO A 30 44.94 -17.67 11.70
C PRO A 30 46.00 -17.80 10.59
N ILE A 31 47.07 -18.57 10.88
CA ILE A 31 48.15 -18.85 9.95
C ILE A 31 47.63 -19.58 8.71
N ILE A 32 46.51 -20.25 8.83
CA ILE A 32 45.81 -20.95 7.75
C ILE A 32 44.44 -20.35 7.62
N THR A 33 44.15 -19.79 6.46
CA THR A 33 42.80 -19.34 6.11
C THR A 33 42.09 -20.48 5.39
N LEU A 34 40.98 -20.93 5.94
CA LEU A 34 40.10 -21.90 5.28
C LEU A 34 39.08 -21.13 4.47
N THR A 35 39.15 -21.22 3.16
CA THR A 35 38.14 -20.65 2.23
C THR A 35 37.52 -21.77 1.44
N TYR A 36 36.18 -21.79 1.39
CA TYR A 36 35.43 -22.71 0.56
C TYR A 36 34.17 -22.02 0.01
N SER A 37 33.72 -22.50 -1.13
CA SER A 37 32.51 -22.00 -1.76
C SER A 37 31.33 -22.84 -1.33
N VAL A 38 30.22 -22.17 -0.97
CA VAL A 38 28.93 -22.81 -0.71
C VAL A 38 28.02 -22.56 -1.88
N TYR A 39 27.43 -23.63 -2.37
CA TYR A 39 26.36 -23.59 -3.35
C TYR A 39 25.02 -23.65 -2.62
N GLU A 40 24.14 -22.68 -2.84
CA GLU A 40 22.88 -22.54 -2.16
C GLU A 40 21.73 -22.44 -3.19
N ILE A 41 20.64 -23.12 -2.90
CA ILE A 41 19.39 -23.03 -3.69
C ILE A 41 18.34 -22.47 -2.77
N ASN A 42 17.85 -21.28 -3.09
CA ASN A 42 16.81 -20.61 -2.35
C ASN A 42 15.53 -20.54 -3.17
N GLU A 43 14.40 -20.83 -2.54
CA GLU A 43 13.09 -20.64 -3.10
C GLU A 43 12.64 -19.18 -2.85
N ASN A 44 12.37 -18.46 -3.93
CA ASN A 44 11.79 -17.12 -3.88
C ASN A 44 10.32 -17.20 -4.30
N ILE A 45 9.42 -16.86 -3.38
CA ILE A 45 7.98 -16.83 -3.61
C ILE A 45 7.58 -15.42 -4.04
N THR A 46 6.97 -15.31 -5.22
CA THR A 46 6.33 -14.08 -5.70
C THR A 46 4.83 -14.18 -5.40
N PRO A 47 4.30 -13.43 -4.42
CA PRO A 47 2.87 -13.45 -4.11
C PRO A 47 2.04 -13.06 -5.33
N TYR A 48 0.88 -13.71 -5.51
CA TYR A 48 -0.06 -13.28 -6.53
C TYR A 48 -0.71 -11.95 -6.18
N THR A 49 -1.16 -11.24 -7.20
CA THR A 49 -1.93 -10.00 -7.09
C THR A 49 -3.32 -10.21 -7.68
N THR A 50 -4.26 -9.33 -7.35
CA THR A 50 -5.59 -9.36 -7.95
C THR A 50 -5.59 -8.47 -9.19
N GLU A 51 -6.04 -9.02 -10.31
CA GLU A 51 -6.24 -8.29 -11.56
C GLU A 51 -7.53 -7.46 -11.52
N ASN A 52 -7.65 -6.46 -12.38
CA ASN A 52 -8.90 -5.73 -12.53
C ASN A 52 -10.05 -6.69 -12.87
N PRO A 53 -11.21 -6.54 -12.22
CA PRO A 53 -12.31 -7.45 -12.46
C PRO A 53 -12.84 -7.34 -13.89
N VAL A 54 -13.22 -8.48 -14.44
CA VAL A 54 -14.00 -8.53 -15.68
C VAL A 54 -15.42 -8.08 -15.37
N VAL A 55 -15.97 -7.18 -16.18
CA VAL A 55 -17.32 -6.67 -16.00
C VAL A 55 -18.29 -7.42 -16.89
N ASP A 56 -19.28 -8.07 -16.30
CA ASP A 56 -20.40 -8.72 -16.99
C ASP A 56 -21.66 -7.83 -16.88
N ASN A 57 -22.03 -7.22 -17.99
CA ASN A 57 -23.21 -6.34 -18.06
C ASN A 57 -24.54 -7.10 -18.04
N THR A 58 -24.52 -8.43 -18.03
CA THR A 58 -25.75 -9.27 -17.94
C THR A 58 -26.07 -9.64 -16.49
N LYS A 59 -25.14 -9.48 -15.58
CA LYS A 59 -25.26 -9.86 -14.17
C LYS A 59 -25.63 -8.68 -13.30
N GLU A 60 -26.38 -8.97 -12.23
CA GLU A 60 -26.75 -7.96 -11.22
C GLU A 60 -25.51 -7.31 -10.60
N PRO A 61 -25.59 -6.04 -10.17
CA PRO A 61 -24.47 -5.33 -9.55
C PRO A 61 -23.89 -6.00 -8.30
N SER A 62 -24.67 -6.81 -7.59
CA SER A 62 -24.22 -7.60 -6.44
C SER A 62 -23.44 -8.88 -6.81
N TYR A 63 -23.43 -9.23 -8.10
CA TYR A 63 -22.71 -10.42 -8.57
C TYR A 63 -21.21 -10.23 -8.49
N LYS A 64 -20.56 -11.15 -7.80
CA LYS A 64 -19.11 -11.26 -7.74
C LYS A 64 -18.73 -12.74 -7.75
N GLU A 65 -18.01 -13.16 -8.73
CA GLU A 65 -17.54 -14.53 -8.89
C GLU A 65 -16.03 -14.55 -9.07
N LEU A 66 -15.34 -15.42 -8.36
CA LEU A 66 -13.92 -15.69 -8.57
C LEU A 66 -13.77 -16.50 -9.86
N THR A 67 -13.26 -15.89 -10.92
CA THR A 67 -13.12 -16.52 -12.24
C THR A 67 -11.73 -17.13 -12.48
N ARG A 68 -10.74 -16.63 -11.75
CA ARG A 68 -9.39 -17.20 -11.76
C ARG A 68 -8.77 -17.11 -10.38
N VAL A 69 -8.39 -18.25 -9.83
CA VAL A 69 -7.68 -18.32 -8.56
C VAL A 69 -6.26 -17.80 -8.71
N GLY A 70 -5.83 -16.91 -7.84
CA GLY A 70 -4.45 -16.45 -7.78
C GLY A 70 -3.51 -17.58 -7.34
N VAL A 71 -2.33 -17.65 -7.94
CA VAL A 71 -1.31 -18.64 -7.61
C VAL A 71 0.03 -17.93 -7.46
N ASN A 72 0.70 -18.13 -6.31
CA ASN A 72 2.03 -17.58 -6.10
C ASN A 72 3.03 -18.13 -7.11
N GLY A 73 3.86 -17.27 -7.66
CA GLY A 73 5.02 -17.66 -8.45
C GLY A 73 6.11 -18.27 -7.57
N ILE A 74 6.89 -19.20 -8.11
CA ILE A 74 8.04 -19.81 -7.45
C ILE A 74 9.23 -19.76 -8.38
N THR A 75 10.31 -19.15 -7.91
CA THR A 75 11.59 -19.10 -8.61
C THR A 75 12.68 -19.68 -7.72
N LEU A 76 13.40 -20.67 -8.21
CA LEU A 76 14.64 -21.12 -7.56
C LEU A 76 15.77 -20.20 -7.96
N ILE A 77 16.48 -19.70 -6.96
CA ILE A 77 17.68 -18.88 -7.13
C ILE A 77 18.87 -19.74 -6.71
N HIS A 78 19.71 -20.06 -7.69
CA HIS A 78 20.96 -20.76 -7.48
C HIS A 78 22.06 -19.71 -7.26
N SER A 79 22.69 -19.74 -6.12
CA SER A 79 23.75 -18.80 -5.76
C SER A 79 24.95 -19.49 -5.15
N THR A 80 26.10 -18.83 -5.25
CA THR A 80 27.31 -19.23 -4.56
C THR A 80 27.83 -18.07 -3.72
N TYR A 81 28.41 -18.41 -2.58
CA TYR A 81 29.16 -17.46 -1.78
C TYR A 81 30.36 -18.16 -1.14
N GLU A 82 31.34 -17.37 -0.78
CA GLU A 82 32.52 -17.88 -0.08
C GLU A 82 32.33 -17.82 1.43
N VAL A 83 32.84 -18.82 2.11
CA VAL A 83 32.97 -18.85 3.55
C VAL A 83 34.48 -18.82 3.89
N ILE A 84 34.87 -17.83 4.68
CA ILE A 84 36.24 -17.62 5.10
C ILE A 84 36.32 -17.80 6.60
N ASN A 85 37.07 -18.80 7.04
CA ASN A 85 37.23 -19.16 8.46
C ASN A 85 35.90 -19.36 9.19
N GLY A 86 34.87 -19.90 8.50
CA GLY A 86 33.52 -20.14 9.06
C GLY A 86 32.56 -18.96 8.95
N GLU A 87 33.01 -17.80 8.48
CA GLU A 87 32.18 -16.62 8.29
C GLU A 87 31.76 -16.46 6.81
N ARG A 88 30.49 -16.20 6.58
CA ARG A 88 29.93 -15.94 5.23
C ARG A 88 30.44 -14.61 4.72
N SER A 89 31.04 -14.59 3.51
CA SER A 89 31.37 -13.35 2.81
C SER A 89 30.12 -12.59 2.39
N THR A 90 30.21 -11.28 2.22
CA THR A 90 29.12 -10.43 1.77
C THR A 90 28.85 -10.55 0.27
N GLY A 91 29.77 -11.13 -0.48
CA GLY A 91 29.65 -11.34 -1.93
C GLY A 91 28.83 -12.59 -2.23
N VAL A 92 27.60 -12.43 -2.72
CA VAL A 92 26.76 -13.53 -3.22
C VAL A 92 26.66 -13.41 -4.74
N GLU A 93 27.10 -14.44 -5.44
CA GLU A 93 26.98 -14.51 -6.91
C GLU A 93 25.76 -15.35 -7.28
N ILE A 94 24.79 -14.75 -7.96
CA ILE A 94 23.65 -15.48 -8.52
C ILE A 94 24.12 -16.16 -9.82
N LYS A 95 24.10 -17.49 -9.81
CA LYS A 95 24.52 -18.31 -10.97
C LYS A 95 23.39 -18.52 -11.95
N ASP A 96 22.18 -18.77 -11.45
CA ASP A 96 21.02 -19.06 -12.28
C ASP A 96 19.73 -18.75 -11.54
N ARG A 97 18.67 -18.48 -12.33
CA ARG A 97 17.28 -18.31 -11.84
C ARG A 97 16.37 -19.21 -12.66
N LYS A 98 15.78 -20.19 -12.03
CA LYS A 98 14.85 -21.11 -12.68
C LYS A 98 13.43 -20.85 -12.17
N VAL A 99 12.54 -20.39 -13.07
CA VAL A 99 11.12 -20.28 -12.76
C VAL A 99 10.53 -21.71 -12.71
N ILE A 100 10.02 -22.08 -11.56
CA ILE A 100 9.34 -23.35 -11.32
C ILE A 100 7.86 -23.22 -11.62
N ARG A 101 7.30 -22.06 -11.26
CA ARG A 101 5.91 -21.74 -11.50
C ARG A 101 5.76 -20.23 -11.67
N GLU A 102 5.13 -19.81 -12.77
CA GLU A 102 4.76 -18.42 -12.97
C GLU A 102 3.66 -18.01 -11.99
N MET A 103 3.69 -16.75 -11.58
CA MET A 103 2.62 -16.16 -10.80
C MET A 103 1.37 -16.02 -11.67
N VAL A 104 0.22 -16.44 -11.11
CA VAL A 104 -1.07 -16.25 -11.76
C VAL A 104 -1.87 -15.25 -10.95
N GLN A 105 -2.30 -14.17 -11.58
CA GLN A 105 -3.14 -13.16 -10.93
C GLN A 105 -4.54 -13.72 -10.64
N GLU A 106 -5.04 -13.40 -9.46
CA GLU A 106 -6.44 -13.63 -9.12
C GLU A 106 -7.33 -12.71 -9.96
N GLN A 107 -8.47 -13.20 -10.41
CA GLN A 107 -9.43 -12.41 -11.17
C GLN A 107 -10.86 -12.72 -10.77
N TYR A 108 -11.66 -11.67 -10.67
CA TYR A 108 -13.10 -11.75 -10.43
C TYR A 108 -13.89 -11.29 -11.65
N THR A 109 -15.06 -11.87 -11.85
CA THR A 109 -16.12 -11.27 -12.66
C THR A 109 -17.11 -10.57 -11.73
N ILE A 110 -17.44 -9.31 -12.05
CA ILE A 110 -18.44 -8.51 -11.33
C ILE A 110 -19.60 -8.18 -12.26
N GLY A 111 -20.81 -8.17 -11.67
CA GLY A 111 -22.00 -7.80 -12.42
C GLY A 111 -22.11 -6.28 -12.61
N ARG A 112 -22.65 -5.89 -13.77
CA ARG A 112 -22.99 -4.49 -14.10
C ARG A 112 -24.29 -4.44 -14.93
N ARG A 113 -25.29 -5.27 -14.62
CA ARG A 113 -26.52 -5.27 -15.39
C ARG A 113 -27.17 -3.88 -15.41
N ALA A 114 -27.36 -3.35 -16.60
CA ALA A 114 -28.09 -2.11 -16.82
C ALA A 114 -29.59 -2.34 -16.57
N GLY A 115 -30.01 -2.16 -15.33
CA GLY A 115 -31.43 -2.30 -14.92
C GLY A 115 -31.69 -1.63 -13.58
N GLY A 116 -30.64 -1.35 -12.82
CA GLY A 116 -30.69 -0.68 -11.55
C GLY A 116 -29.64 0.43 -11.38
N TYR A 117 -28.56 0.42 -12.15
CA TYR A 117 -27.50 1.40 -12.04
C TYR A 117 -27.14 1.94 -13.41
N TYR A 118 -27.84 2.99 -13.79
CA TYR A 118 -27.54 3.78 -14.95
C TYR A 118 -26.19 4.46 -14.70
N TYR A 119 -25.13 3.99 -15.38
CA TYR A 119 -24.03 4.90 -15.68
C TYR A 119 -24.54 5.74 -16.83
N PRO A 120 -24.86 7.03 -16.63
CA PRO A 120 -25.11 7.87 -17.78
C PRO A 120 -23.84 7.75 -18.64
N THR A 121 -23.99 7.56 -19.93
CA THR A 121 -22.88 7.63 -20.90
C THR A 121 -22.18 8.98 -20.85
N SER A 122 -22.75 9.94 -20.14
CA SER A 122 -22.28 11.28 -19.80
C SER A 122 -22.16 11.54 -18.28
N GLY A 123 -22.33 10.53 -17.40
CA GLY A 123 -22.38 10.74 -15.95
C GLY A 123 -21.12 10.33 -15.21
N TRP A 124 -21.10 10.67 -13.94
CA TRP A 124 -20.01 10.37 -13.04
C TRP A 124 -19.91 8.87 -12.71
N GLY A 125 -18.69 8.40 -12.51
CA GLY A 125 -18.40 7.04 -12.04
C GLY A 125 -18.53 6.89 -10.53
N TYR A 126 -18.38 5.68 -10.03
CA TYR A 126 -18.26 5.45 -8.58
C TYR A 126 -16.89 5.91 -8.07
N PRO A 127 -16.84 6.48 -6.86
CA PRO A 127 -15.59 6.95 -6.27
C PRO A 127 -14.72 5.82 -5.70
N THR A 128 -15.24 4.61 -5.61
CA THR A 128 -14.52 3.43 -5.12
C THR A 128 -15.04 2.15 -5.77
N GLU A 129 -14.40 1.02 -5.44
CA GLU A 129 -14.76 -0.30 -5.92
C GLU A 129 -16.18 -0.70 -5.48
N TYR A 130 -16.82 -1.55 -6.26
CA TYR A 130 -18.11 -2.13 -5.94
C TYR A 130 -17.93 -3.62 -5.54
N PRO A 131 -18.74 -4.19 -4.63
CA PRO A 131 -19.84 -3.58 -3.89
C PRO A 131 -19.39 -2.70 -2.71
N PHE A 132 -20.12 -1.65 -2.43
CA PHE A 132 -19.92 -0.77 -1.29
C PHE A 132 -21.26 -0.42 -0.63
N VAL A 133 -21.20 0.21 0.56
CA VAL A 133 -22.36 0.67 1.32
C VAL A 133 -22.17 2.13 1.69
N ILE A 134 -23.22 2.95 1.53
CA ILE A 134 -23.25 4.30 2.11
C ILE A 134 -23.56 4.13 3.60
N THR A 135 -22.56 4.36 4.43
CA THR A 135 -22.70 4.22 5.90
C THR A 135 -23.16 5.49 6.57
N SER A 136 -23.01 6.64 5.91
CA SER A 136 -23.53 7.92 6.39
C SER A 136 -23.91 8.83 5.23
N PRO A 137 -25.19 9.23 5.14
CA PRO A 137 -25.67 10.08 4.04
C PRO A 137 -25.36 11.56 4.27
N PHE A 138 -25.55 12.37 3.22
CA PHE A 138 -25.49 13.82 3.23
C PHE A 138 -26.71 14.38 4.01
N GLN A 139 -26.51 14.75 5.28
CA GLN A 139 -27.58 15.19 6.17
C GLN A 139 -27.07 15.89 7.42
N TRP A 140 -27.97 16.55 8.14
CA TRP A 140 -27.69 17.03 9.48
C TRP A 140 -27.53 15.87 10.47
N ARG A 141 -26.42 15.87 11.23
CA ARG A 141 -26.14 14.90 12.29
C ARG A 141 -25.34 15.57 13.43
N TRP A 142 -25.68 15.26 14.67
CA TRP A 142 -24.99 15.75 15.87
C TRP A 142 -24.75 17.28 15.90
N GLY A 143 -25.73 18.07 15.43
CA GLY A 143 -25.65 19.53 15.41
C GLY A 143 -24.77 20.12 14.31
N LYS A 144 -24.28 19.31 13.36
CA LYS A 144 -23.46 19.70 12.22
C LYS A 144 -23.96 19.07 10.94
N HIS A 145 -23.81 19.76 9.83
CA HIS A 145 -24.07 19.18 8.52
C HIS A 145 -22.95 18.25 8.10
N HIS A 146 -23.29 17.10 7.54
CA HIS A 146 -22.35 16.20 6.89
C HIS A 146 -22.23 16.59 5.42
N ASP A 147 -21.09 17.13 5.04
CA ASP A 147 -20.88 17.82 3.76
C ASP A 147 -20.59 16.86 2.58
N GLY A 148 -20.73 15.56 2.81
CA GLY A 148 -20.55 14.50 1.82
C GLY A 148 -21.33 13.25 2.19
N ILE A 149 -20.90 12.13 1.66
CA ILE A 149 -21.36 10.79 2.06
C ILE A 149 -20.16 9.95 2.49
N ASP A 150 -20.38 9.07 3.48
CA ASP A 150 -19.36 8.11 3.88
C ASP A 150 -19.66 6.75 3.24
N ILE A 151 -18.67 6.19 2.57
CA ILE A 151 -18.74 4.96 1.79
C ILE A 151 -17.81 3.92 2.39
N SER A 152 -18.32 2.72 2.69
CA SER A 152 -17.57 1.60 3.24
C SER A 152 -17.92 0.28 2.54
N GLY A 153 -17.33 -0.82 3.01
CA GLY A 153 -17.65 -2.17 2.55
C GLY A 153 -16.64 -2.76 1.57
N THR A 154 -15.80 -1.94 0.95
CA THR A 154 -14.74 -2.41 0.04
C THR A 154 -13.44 -2.78 0.76
N GLY A 155 -13.23 -2.25 1.97
CA GLY A 155 -12.12 -2.59 2.84
C GLY A 155 -10.97 -1.58 2.83
N TYR A 156 -10.04 -1.77 3.77
CA TYR A 156 -8.85 -0.95 3.92
C TYR A 156 -7.93 -1.11 2.71
N ARG A 157 -7.46 0.03 2.16
CA ARG A 157 -6.65 0.14 0.96
C ARG A 157 -7.35 -0.26 -0.35
N SER A 158 -8.67 -0.38 -0.37
CA SER A 158 -9.41 -0.45 -1.63
C SER A 158 -9.19 0.80 -2.47
N ARG A 159 -9.30 0.65 -3.79
CA ARG A 159 -9.01 1.72 -4.73
C ARG A 159 -10.04 2.84 -4.67
N ILE A 160 -9.58 4.07 -4.79
CA ILE A 160 -10.40 5.27 -4.95
C ILE A 160 -10.20 5.79 -6.37
N PHE A 161 -11.29 6.16 -7.03
CA PHE A 161 -11.29 6.56 -8.43
C PHE A 161 -11.83 7.99 -8.61
N ALA A 162 -11.29 8.71 -9.60
CA ALA A 162 -11.88 9.95 -10.07
C ALA A 162 -13.26 9.68 -10.67
N VAL A 163 -14.31 10.32 -10.16
CA VAL A 163 -15.69 10.11 -10.60
C VAL A 163 -15.98 10.69 -11.98
N ALA A 164 -15.21 11.69 -12.41
CA ALA A 164 -15.33 12.39 -13.70
C ALA A 164 -13.94 12.88 -14.14
N PRO A 165 -13.77 13.28 -15.43
CA PRO A 165 -12.56 13.95 -15.86
C PRO A 165 -12.36 15.27 -15.10
N GLY A 166 -11.11 15.62 -14.82
CA GLY A 166 -10.80 16.86 -14.11
C GLY A 166 -9.30 17.06 -13.88
N THR A 167 -8.97 18.09 -13.12
CA THR A 167 -7.61 18.41 -12.68
C THR A 167 -7.53 18.33 -11.18
N VAL A 168 -6.52 17.64 -10.66
CA VAL A 168 -6.22 17.59 -9.24
C VAL A 168 -5.75 18.98 -8.79
N VAL A 169 -6.49 19.62 -7.92
CA VAL A 169 -6.21 21.00 -7.47
C VAL A 169 -5.62 21.07 -6.07
N GLU A 170 -5.80 20.02 -5.28
CA GLU A 170 -5.18 19.92 -3.95
C GLU A 170 -4.95 18.47 -3.57
N VAL A 171 -3.77 18.18 -3.00
CA VAL A 171 -3.43 16.92 -2.33
C VAL A 171 -2.81 17.28 -0.98
N GLY A 172 -3.38 16.81 0.11
CA GLY A 172 -2.92 17.22 1.42
C GLY A 172 -3.34 16.33 2.58
N TYR A 173 -3.07 16.84 3.78
CA TYR A 173 -3.48 16.25 5.04
C TYR A 173 -4.08 17.33 5.95
N ARG A 174 -5.24 17.02 6.54
CA ARG A 174 -5.87 17.82 7.60
C ARG A 174 -6.27 16.91 8.75
N SER A 175 -6.26 17.44 9.98
CA SER A 175 -6.62 16.63 11.15
C SER A 175 -8.05 16.09 11.11
N THR A 176 -8.96 16.77 10.43
CA THR A 176 -10.35 16.31 10.19
C THR A 176 -10.44 15.32 9.06
N ASP A 177 -9.89 15.63 7.91
CA ASP A 177 -10.10 14.93 6.65
C ASP A 177 -9.07 13.81 6.40
N GLY A 178 -7.99 13.78 7.22
CA GLY A 178 -6.86 12.90 6.96
C GLY A 178 -6.16 13.25 5.66
N ASN A 179 -5.62 12.25 4.98
CA ASN A 179 -5.12 12.40 3.62
C ASN A 179 -6.32 12.60 2.68
N TYR A 180 -6.23 13.60 1.82
CA TYR A 180 -7.31 13.91 0.90
C TYR A 180 -6.80 14.36 -0.47
N VAL A 181 -7.68 14.26 -1.44
CA VAL A 181 -7.53 14.77 -2.81
C VAL A 181 -8.77 15.60 -3.16
N ILE A 182 -8.55 16.74 -3.83
CA ILE A 182 -9.62 17.54 -4.42
C ILE A 182 -9.39 17.63 -5.92
N ILE A 183 -10.44 17.39 -6.68
CA ILE A 183 -10.44 17.45 -8.13
C ILE A 183 -11.44 18.52 -8.58
N GLU A 184 -10.98 19.42 -9.44
CA GLU A 184 -11.82 20.36 -10.17
C GLU A 184 -12.31 19.73 -11.47
N HIS A 185 -13.61 19.79 -11.68
CA HIS A 185 -14.29 19.34 -12.88
C HIS A 185 -14.87 20.53 -13.67
N GLU A 186 -15.48 20.24 -14.81
CA GLU A 186 -16.20 21.26 -15.57
C GLU A 186 -17.30 21.94 -14.73
N ASN A 187 -17.68 23.16 -15.10
CA ASN A 187 -18.73 23.95 -14.48
C ASN A 187 -18.48 24.32 -13.00
N ASN A 188 -17.22 24.51 -12.62
CA ASN A 188 -16.82 24.91 -11.27
C ASN A 188 -17.31 23.94 -10.18
N ILE A 189 -17.34 22.65 -10.52
CA ILE A 189 -17.69 21.55 -9.61
C ILE A 189 -16.41 20.93 -9.08
N TYR A 190 -16.36 20.69 -7.78
CA TYR A 190 -15.23 20.05 -7.10
C TYR A 190 -15.68 18.79 -6.42
N THR A 191 -14.81 17.78 -6.44
CA THR A 191 -14.98 16.57 -5.64
C THR A 191 -13.86 16.43 -4.63
N GLN A 192 -14.20 16.02 -3.42
CA GLN A 192 -13.29 15.74 -2.32
C GLN A 192 -13.32 14.24 -2.00
N TYR A 193 -12.14 13.68 -1.82
CA TYR A 193 -11.92 12.31 -1.40
C TYR A 193 -11.06 12.35 -0.14
N ALA A 194 -11.62 11.99 1.00
CA ALA A 194 -10.94 12.12 2.29
C ALA A 194 -10.81 10.79 3.04
N HIS A 195 -10.09 10.81 4.17
CA HIS A 195 -9.69 9.66 4.99
C HIS A 195 -8.86 8.62 4.23
N MET A 196 -8.17 9.04 3.17
CA MET A 196 -7.37 8.14 2.34
C MET A 196 -6.20 7.54 3.13
N TYR A 197 -5.83 6.30 2.81
CA TYR A 197 -4.56 5.74 3.24
C TYR A 197 -3.40 6.52 2.61
N GLN A 198 -3.48 6.72 1.29
CA GLN A 198 -2.55 7.55 0.52
C GLN A 198 -3.18 8.06 -0.76
N ALA A 199 -2.75 9.22 -1.21
CA ALA A 199 -2.99 9.72 -2.56
C ALA A 199 -1.96 9.10 -3.53
N LEU A 200 -2.39 8.82 -4.76
CA LEU A 200 -1.55 8.30 -5.85
C LEU A 200 -1.43 9.30 -7.02
N VAL A 201 -1.91 10.51 -6.81
CA VAL A 201 -1.88 11.63 -7.76
C VAL A 201 -1.23 12.84 -7.11
N VAL A 202 -0.85 13.82 -7.93
CA VAL A 202 -0.24 15.07 -7.48
C VAL A 202 -1.04 16.28 -8.00
N GLU A 203 -0.89 17.42 -7.34
CA GLU A 203 -1.49 18.69 -7.78
C GLU A 203 -1.09 19.04 -9.22
N GLY A 204 -2.04 19.54 -10.00
CA GLY A 204 -1.90 19.85 -11.42
C GLY A 204 -2.08 18.63 -12.34
N GLN A 205 -2.18 17.42 -11.83
CA GLN A 205 -2.39 16.23 -12.64
C GLN A 205 -3.79 16.19 -13.22
N THR A 206 -3.90 15.99 -14.54
CA THR A 206 -5.18 15.71 -15.20
C THR A 206 -5.54 14.26 -15.04
N VAL A 207 -6.79 13.98 -14.69
CA VAL A 207 -7.35 12.64 -14.51
C VAL A 207 -8.58 12.43 -15.37
N LYS A 208 -8.82 11.19 -15.78
CA LYS A 208 -10.03 10.74 -16.47
C LYS A 208 -10.96 10.05 -15.48
N LYS A 209 -12.24 9.95 -15.85
CA LYS A 209 -13.19 9.13 -15.10
C LYS A 209 -12.68 7.69 -14.97
N GLY A 210 -12.60 7.18 -13.74
CA GLY A 210 -12.14 5.83 -13.43
C GLY A 210 -10.64 5.70 -13.21
N ASP A 211 -9.86 6.77 -13.38
CA ASP A 211 -8.44 6.74 -13.00
C ASP A 211 -8.32 6.56 -11.49
N GLN A 212 -7.44 5.67 -11.06
CA GLN A 212 -7.15 5.50 -9.64
C GLN A 212 -6.39 6.71 -9.10
N ILE A 213 -6.94 7.34 -8.07
CA ILE A 213 -6.37 8.55 -7.47
C ILE A 213 -5.82 8.30 -6.05
N GLY A 214 -6.10 7.15 -5.47
CA GLY A 214 -5.59 6.77 -4.15
C GLY A 214 -6.18 5.48 -3.62
N GLU A 215 -5.97 5.27 -2.33
CA GLU A 215 -6.43 4.10 -1.58
C GLU A 215 -7.24 4.53 -0.34
N MET A 216 -8.32 3.82 -0.07
CA MET A 216 -9.19 4.06 1.09
C MET A 216 -8.46 3.78 2.39
N GLY A 217 -8.64 4.63 3.38
CA GLY A 217 -8.01 4.49 4.68
C GLY A 217 -8.92 4.87 5.83
N ASN A 218 -8.29 5.33 6.88
CA ASN A 218 -8.91 5.79 8.12
C ASN A 218 -8.08 6.89 8.78
N THR A 219 -7.41 7.70 7.96
CA THR A 219 -6.61 8.82 8.44
C THR A 219 -7.49 10.02 8.84
N GLY A 220 -6.99 10.89 9.68
CA GLY A 220 -7.74 12.03 10.20
C GLY A 220 -8.74 11.65 11.30
N PHE A 221 -9.87 12.36 11.36
CA PHE A 221 -10.90 12.12 12.37
C PHE A 221 -11.96 11.14 11.85
N VAL A 222 -11.89 9.89 12.28
CA VAL A 222 -12.83 8.81 11.93
C VAL A 222 -13.44 8.18 13.18
N VAL A 223 -14.64 7.62 13.05
CA VAL A 223 -15.34 6.93 14.15
C VAL A 223 -15.81 5.55 13.65
N PRO A 224 -15.43 4.46 14.37
CA PRO A 224 -14.52 4.44 15.52
C PRO A 224 -13.06 4.76 15.13
N ALA A 225 -12.32 5.35 16.05
CA ALA A 225 -10.91 5.66 15.83
C ALA A 225 -10.07 4.37 15.75
N PRO A 226 -9.00 4.36 14.92
CA PRO A 226 -8.04 3.27 14.90
C PRO A 226 -7.40 3.02 16.27
N SER A 227 -7.10 1.76 16.58
CA SER A 227 -6.43 1.39 17.82
C SER A 227 -5.38 0.31 17.55
N LYS A 228 -4.52 0.03 18.53
CA LYS A 228 -3.54 -1.07 18.39
C LYS A 228 -4.19 -2.46 18.22
N TYR A 229 -5.43 -2.63 18.66
CA TYR A 229 -6.18 -3.88 18.55
C TYR A 229 -7.02 -3.96 17.28
N ASN A 230 -7.35 -2.81 16.69
CA ASN A 230 -8.03 -2.71 15.41
C ASN A 230 -7.48 -1.50 14.63
N PRO A 231 -6.33 -1.66 13.95
CA PRO A 231 -5.67 -0.57 13.25
C PRO A 231 -6.43 -0.09 12.00
N ILE A 232 -7.40 -0.87 11.52
CA ILE A 232 -8.23 -0.53 10.36
C ILE A 232 -9.63 -0.07 10.75
N ALA A 233 -9.89 0.16 12.05
CA ALA A 233 -11.18 0.68 12.51
C ALA A 233 -11.50 2.02 11.84
N GLY A 234 -12.77 2.28 11.58
CA GLY A 234 -13.24 3.50 10.95
C GLY A 234 -12.86 3.64 9.47
N THR A 235 -12.40 2.59 8.79
CA THR A 235 -12.10 2.63 7.36
C THR A 235 -13.33 3.00 6.55
N HIS A 236 -13.26 4.12 5.84
CA HIS A 236 -14.27 4.59 4.90
C HIS A 236 -13.69 5.66 3.97
N LEU A 237 -14.36 5.92 2.87
CA LEU A 237 -14.15 7.09 2.03
C LEU A 237 -15.21 8.12 2.37
N HIS A 238 -14.79 9.31 2.83
CA HIS A 238 -15.66 10.48 2.79
C HIS A 238 -15.60 11.09 1.39
N PHE A 239 -16.75 11.14 0.71
CA PHE A 239 -16.87 11.68 -0.64
C PHE A 239 -17.79 12.90 -0.64
N GLY A 240 -17.21 14.06 -0.93
CA GLY A 240 -17.89 15.36 -1.00
C GLY A 240 -17.99 15.88 -2.43
N VAL A 241 -19.05 16.64 -2.69
CA VAL A 241 -19.25 17.41 -3.94
C VAL A 241 -19.56 18.85 -3.56
N SER A 242 -18.94 19.82 -4.22
CA SER A 242 -19.25 21.23 -4.04
C SER A 242 -19.33 21.99 -5.36
N ILE A 243 -20.10 23.09 -5.39
CA ILE A 243 -20.03 24.10 -6.43
C ILE A 243 -19.20 25.24 -5.89
N GLY A 244 -18.10 25.58 -6.56
CA GLY A 244 -17.07 26.47 -6.05
C GLY A 244 -16.10 25.78 -5.09
N TRP A 245 -15.01 26.49 -4.77
CA TRP A 245 -13.91 25.94 -3.96
C TRP A 245 -14.39 25.54 -2.56
N PRO A 246 -14.23 24.27 -2.13
CA PRO A 246 -14.89 23.72 -0.94
C PRO A 246 -14.35 24.21 0.40
N PHE A 247 -13.29 25.02 0.45
CA PHE A 247 -12.64 25.40 1.72
C PHE A 247 -12.56 26.90 1.98
N HIS A 248 -13.04 27.75 1.08
CA HIS A 248 -12.91 29.20 1.18
C HIS A 248 -14.21 29.95 0.84
N GLY A 249 -15.19 29.89 1.70
CA GLY A 249 -16.24 30.89 1.86
C GLY A 249 -17.37 30.98 0.83
N ALA A 250 -17.13 30.86 -0.45
CA ALA A 250 -18.16 31.01 -1.49
C ALA A 250 -18.46 29.70 -2.22
N TYR A 251 -18.60 28.63 -1.47
CA TYR A 251 -18.93 27.31 -1.99
C TYR A 251 -20.27 26.81 -1.46
N SER A 252 -20.83 25.83 -2.14
CA SER A 252 -22.05 25.15 -1.73
C SER A 252 -21.86 23.65 -1.86
N PHE A 253 -21.83 22.95 -0.74
CA PHE A 253 -21.85 21.50 -0.73
C PHE A 253 -23.15 20.98 -1.31
N GLN A 254 -23.03 19.96 -2.14
CA GLN A 254 -24.11 19.31 -2.83
C GLN A 254 -24.22 17.86 -2.37
N ASN A 255 -25.46 17.35 -2.33
CA ASN A 255 -25.65 15.94 -2.08
C ASN A 255 -25.05 15.11 -3.23
N PRO A 256 -24.01 14.26 -2.98
CA PRO A 256 -23.37 13.48 -4.03
C PRO A 256 -24.33 12.54 -4.79
N THR A 257 -25.43 12.11 -4.17
CA THR A 257 -26.41 11.24 -4.82
C THR A 257 -27.19 11.90 -5.96
N ARG A 258 -27.03 13.22 -6.15
CA ARG A 258 -27.57 13.94 -7.31
C ARG A 258 -26.72 13.77 -8.56
N TYR A 259 -25.43 13.43 -8.38
CA TYR A 259 -24.44 13.31 -9.44
C TYR A 259 -24.15 11.85 -9.78
N ILE A 260 -24.19 11.00 -8.77
CA ILE A 260 -23.94 9.56 -8.88
C ILE A 260 -25.16 8.83 -8.34
N ARG A 261 -25.67 7.85 -9.08
CA ARG A 261 -26.70 6.93 -8.55
C ARG A 261 -25.99 5.78 -7.85
N PHE A 262 -26.08 5.79 -6.53
CA PHE A 262 -25.55 4.77 -5.66
C PHE A 262 -26.50 3.61 -5.49
#